data_6d3de97259371ba2b35c200ee04f67f0
#
_entry.id   6d3de97259371ba2b35c200ee04f67f0
#
_cell.length_a   1.000
_cell.length_b   1.000
_cell.length_c   1.000
_cell.angle_alpha   90.00
_cell.angle_beta   90.00
_cell.angle_gamma   90.00
#
_symmetry.space_group_name_H-M   'P 1'
#
loop_
_entity.id
_entity.type
_entity.pdbx_description
1 polymer ?
#
loop_
_entity_poly.entity_id
_entity_poly.type
_entity_poly.pdbx_seq_one_letter_code
_entity_poly.pdbx_strand_id
1 'polypeptide(L)'
;MNQHNRAARLCRLFFSTLYISSFIFGGGFVIVTLMKKKFVDELHWITEEEMLDMTALAESAPGAIAVNAAILVGWQVEGLLGMITAVVGTILPPMVILSIISYFYNVFAANVYVALVLKGMQAGVAAVILDVVCSMGGKVIASHSAVSLFLMVAAFAANYIFGVNVVLIILAAALFGVVRAALARKRTV
;
A
#
# COMPACT_ATOMS: atom_id res chain seq x y z
N MET A 1 11.11 -7.95 -30.45
CA MET A 1 11.04 -8.69 -29.16
C MET A 1 10.04 -9.82 -29.34
N ASN A 2 10.48 -11.09 -29.28
CA ASN A 2 9.64 -12.25 -29.62
C ASN A 2 8.48 -12.39 -28.62
N GLN A 3 7.25 -12.51 -29.13
CA GLN A 3 6.02 -12.69 -28.34
C GLN A 3 6.10 -13.89 -27.36
N HIS A 4 6.86 -14.90 -27.70
CA HIS A 4 7.07 -16.08 -26.84
C HIS A 4 7.82 -15.76 -25.54
N ASN A 5 8.74 -14.80 -25.58
CA ASN A 5 9.46 -14.33 -24.38
C ASN A 5 8.58 -13.47 -23.47
N ARG A 6 7.63 -12.72 -24.04
CA ARG A 6 6.73 -11.83 -23.29
C ARG A 6 5.72 -12.62 -22.46
N ALA A 7 5.10 -13.65 -23.04
CA ALA A 7 4.16 -14.52 -22.31
C ALA A 7 4.84 -15.23 -21.12
N ALA A 8 6.07 -15.71 -21.32
CA ALA A 8 6.85 -16.34 -20.25
C ALA A 8 7.20 -15.35 -19.13
N ARG A 9 7.52 -14.08 -19.46
CA ARG A 9 7.78 -13.03 -18.46
C ARG A 9 6.53 -12.68 -17.67
N LEU A 10 5.38 -12.49 -18.34
CA LEU A 10 4.10 -12.22 -17.68
C LEU A 10 3.68 -13.37 -16.74
N CYS A 11 3.84 -14.61 -17.20
CA CYS A 11 3.56 -15.79 -16.39
C CYS A 11 4.46 -15.82 -15.14
N ARG A 12 5.75 -15.57 -15.30
CA ARG A 12 6.71 -15.52 -14.19
C ARG A 12 6.42 -14.34 -13.24
N LEU A 13 6.02 -13.18 -13.76
CA LEU A 13 5.58 -12.04 -13.00
C LEU A 13 4.35 -12.39 -12.14
N PHE A 14 3.32 -12.98 -12.77
CA PHE A 14 2.11 -13.42 -12.10
C PHE A 14 2.40 -14.37 -10.93
N PHE A 15 3.15 -15.45 -11.18
CA PHE A 15 3.45 -16.41 -10.13
C PHE A 15 4.35 -15.84 -9.03
N SER A 16 5.25 -14.91 -9.37
CA SER A 16 6.09 -14.25 -8.38
C SER A 16 5.27 -13.36 -7.45
N THR A 17 4.38 -12.52 -8.00
CA THR A 17 3.52 -11.65 -7.19
C THR A 17 2.49 -12.45 -6.40
N LEU A 18 1.93 -13.51 -6.97
CA LEU A 18 1.02 -14.43 -6.30
C LEU A 18 1.70 -15.13 -5.12
N TYR A 19 2.91 -15.66 -5.30
CA TYR A 19 3.69 -16.28 -4.24
C TYR A 19 4.01 -15.28 -3.13
N ILE A 20 4.53 -14.10 -3.48
CA ILE A 20 4.84 -13.04 -2.53
C ILE A 20 3.60 -12.66 -1.72
N SER A 21 2.45 -12.49 -2.37
CA SER A 21 1.20 -12.11 -1.68
C SER A 21 0.58 -13.21 -0.83
N SER A 22 0.84 -14.49 -1.16
CA SER A 22 0.27 -15.65 -0.43
C SER A 22 0.93 -15.88 0.93
N PHE A 23 2.20 -15.60 1.06
CA PHE A 23 3.01 -15.97 2.22
C PHE A 23 3.36 -14.82 3.15
N ILE A 24 2.87 -13.61 2.88
CA ILE A 24 3.26 -12.43 3.66
C ILE A 24 2.20 -12.03 4.66
N PHE A 25 2.49 -12.34 5.90
CA PHE A 25 1.82 -11.83 7.08
C PHE A 25 2.75 -10.82 7.78
N GLY A 26 2.83 -9.58 7.31
CA GLY A 26 3.80 -8.65 7.93
C GLY A 26 3.73 -7.19 7.49
N GLY A 27 2.70 -6.82 6.73
CA GLY A 27 2.53 -5.44 6.25
C GLY A 27 3.32 -5.09 5.00
N GLY A 28 3.09 -3.87 4.47
CA GLY A 28 3.56 -3.44 3.15
C GLY A 28 5.08 -3.45 2.98
N PHE A 29 5.85 -3.16 4.03
CA PHE A 29 7.31 -3.14 3.98
C PHE A 29 7.92 -4.52 3.71
N VAL A 30 7.35 -5.58 4.30
CA VAL A 30 7.85 -6.94 4.07
C VAL A 30 7.62 -7.37 2.62
N ILE A 31 6.48 -6.97 2.05
CA ILE A 31 6.16 -7.23 0.63
C ILE A 31 7.17 -6.56 -0.29
N VAL A 32 7.47 -5.29 -0.05
CA VAL A 32 8.44 -4.53 -0.85
C VAL A 32 9.84 -5.16 -0.76
N THR A 33 10.27 -5.57 0.43
CA THR A 33 11.55 -6.27 0.62
C THR A 33 11.63 -7.57 -0.18
N LEU A 34 10.54 -8.34 -0.23
CA LEU A 34 10.50 -9.59 -1.00
C LEU A 34 10.37 -9.32 -2.51
N MET A 35 9.69 -8.25 -2.91
CA MET A 35 9.70 -7.80 -4.31
C MET A 35 11.11 -7.39 -4.74
N LYS A 36 11.86 -6.65 -3.90
CA LYS A 36 13.27 -6.33 -4.15
C LYS A 36 14.07 -7.61 -4.35
N LYS A 37 14.03 -8.53 -3.39
CA LYS A 37 14.71 -9.80 -3.50
C LYS A 37 14.39 -10.55 -4.79
N LYS A 38 13.09 -10.58 -5.17
CA LYS A 38 12.65 -11.33 -6.36
C LYS A 38 13.01 -10.66 -7.66
N PHE A 39 12.74 -9.37 -7.81
CA PHE A 39 12.83 -8.67 -9.09
C PHE A 39 14.19 -8.00 -9.31
N VAL A 40 14.90 -7.63 -8.24
CA VAL A 40 16.26 -7.07 -8.33
C VAL A 40 17.31 -8.19 -8.21
N ASP A 41 17.31 -8.93 -7.09
CA ASP A 41 18.42 -9.83 -6.75
C ASP A 41 18.34 -11.16 -7.53
N GLU A 42 17.14 -11.75 -7.75
CA GLU A 42 17.00 -13.05 -8.41
C GLU A 42 16.77 -12.94 -9.93
N LEU A 43 15.86 -12.05 -10.34
CA LEU A 43 15.46 -11.95 -11.75
C LEU A 43 16.22 -10.88 -12.52
N HIS A 44 16.85 -9.93 -11.86
CA HIS A 44 17.57 -8.81 -12.44
C HIS A 44 16.75 -8.05 -13.50
N TRP A 45 15.43 -7.90 -13.24
CA TRP A 45 14.53 -7.18 -14.15
C TRP A 45 14.46 -5.71 -13.86
N ILE A 46 14.81 -5.31 -12.66
CA ILE A 46 14.73 -3.96 -12.11
C ILE A 46 16.03 -3.69 -11.37
N THR A 47 16.55 -2.48 -11.46
CA THR A 47 17.73 -2.06 -10.70
C THR A 47 17.36 -1.73 -9.24
N GLU A 48 18.36 -1.68 -8.38
CA GLU A 48 18.13 -1.32 -6.97
C GLU A 48 17.61 0.11 -6.82
N GLU A 49 18.13 1.04 -7.61
CA GLU A 49 17.68 2.45 -7.62
C GLU A 49 16.23 2.57 -8.05
N GLU A 50 15.85 1.92 -9.15
CA GLU A 50 14.44 1.90 -9.61
C GLU A 50 13.50 1.30 -8.56
N MET A 51 13.94 0.24 -7.86
CA MET A 51 13.13 -0.38 -6.81
C MET A 51 12.95 0.53 -5.60
N LEU A 52 13.97 1.31 -5.23
CA LEU A 52 13.88 2.31 -4.16
C LEU A 52 12.91 3.43 -4.52
N ASP A 53 12.98 3.95 -5.75
CA ASP A 53 12.06 4.98 -6.25
C ASP A 53 10.61 4.48 -6.27
N MET A 54 10.40 3.26 -6.77
CA MET A 54 9.07 2.64 -6.77
C MET A 54 8.54 2.39 -5.36
N THR A 55 9.41 2.06 -4.41
CA THR A 55 9.03 1.91 -3.00
C THR A 55 8.55 3.22 -2.42
N ALA A 56 9.31 4.30 -2.61
CA ALA A 56 8.93 5.63 -2.14
C ALA A 56 7.61 6.11 -2.76
N LEU A 57 7.37 5.84 -4.05
CA LEU A 57 6.11 6.14 -4.73
C LEU A 57 4.96 5.29 -4.19
N ALA A 58 5.17 3.99 -3.98
CA ALA A 58 4.15 3.09 -3.46
C ALA A 58 3.71 3.47 -2.04
N GLU A 59 4.64 3.97 -1.21
CA GLU A 59 4.36 4.44 0.14
C GLU A 59 3.66 5.81 0.17
N SER A 60 3.96 6.67 -0.80
CA SER A 60 3.33 7.99 -0.90
C SER A 60 1.91 7.95 -1.46
N ALA A 61 1.58 6.91 -2.22
CA ALA A 61 0.26 6.76 -2.82
C ALA A 61 -0.76 6.19 -1.82
N PRO A 62 -1.99 6.73 -1.78
CA PRO A 62 -3.04 6.19 -0.91
C PRO A 62 -3.42 4.76 -1.36
N GLY A 63 -3.55 3.84 -0.40
CA GLY A 63 -3.96 2.46 -0.66
C GLY A 63 -3.01 1.42 -0.06
N ALA A 64 -3.19 0.17 -0.49
CA ALA A 64 -2.34 -0.93 -0.04
C ALA A 64 -0.96 -0.85 -0.70
N ILE A 65 0.10 -0.64 0.09
CA ILE A 65 1.49 -0.54 -0.39
C ILE A 65 1.86 -1.72 -1.31
N ALA A 66 1.42 -2.92 -0.97
CA ALA A 66 1.64 -4.12 -1.77
C ALA A 66 1.09 -4.02 -3.20
N VAL A 67 -0.13 -3.50 -3.33
CA VAL A 67 -0.80 -3.31 -4.62
C VAL A 67 -0.15 -2.17 -5.39
N ASN A 68 0.16 -1.05 -4.72
CA ASN A 68 0.85 0.08 -5.33
C ASN A 68 2.23 -0.33 -5.86
N ALA A 69 3.00 -1.09 -5.08
CA ALA A 69 4.29 -1.64 -5.51
C ALA A 69 4.14 -2.61 -6.69
N ALA A 70 3.13 -3.49 -6.67
CA ALA A 70 2.85 -4.40 -7.77
C ALA A 70 2.48 -3.67 -9.07
N ILE A 71 1.73 -2.57 -8.99
CA ILE A 71 1.42 -1.69 -10.12
C ILE A 71 2.72 -1.17 -10.75
N LEU A 72 3.60 -0.60 -9.95
CA LEU A 72 4.84 0.02 -10.42
C LEU A 72 5.82 -1.00 -10.99
N VAL A 73 6.05 -2.10 -10.27
CA VAL A 73 6.89 -3.21 -10.72
C VAL A 73 6.34 -3.83 -12.01
N GLY A 74 5.05 -4.10 -12.06
CA GLY A 74 4.41 -4.66 -13.25
C GLY A 74 4.52 -3.74 -14.46
N TRP A 75 4.34 -2.44 -14.27
CA TRP A 75 4.50 -1.42 -15.31
C TRP A 75 5.94 -1.36 -15.82
N GLN A 76 6.93 -1.38 -14.95
CA GLN A 76 8.34 -1.35 -15.31
C GLN A 76 8.76 -2.59 -16.11
N VAL A 77 8.21 -3.77 -15.78
CA VAL A 77 8.58 -5.03 -16.41
C VAL A 77 7.97 -5.22 -17.80
N GLU A 78 6.67 -4.99 -17.99
CA GLU A 78 5.95 -5.24 -19.25
C GLU A 78 4.84 -4.21 -19.55
N GLY A 79 4.96 -3.00 -19.01
CA GLY A 79 3.98 -1.92 -19.23
C GLY A 79 2.59 -2.27 -18.70
N LEU A 80 1.55 -1.85 -19.40
CA LEU A 80 0.15 -2.02 -18.99
C LEU A 80 -0.23 -3.49 -18.71
N LEU A 81 0.21 -4.43 -19.56
CA LEU A 81 -0.08 -5.85 -19.36
C LEU A 81 0.65 -6.41 -18.13
N GLY A 82 1.89 -5.97 -17.88
CA GLY A 82 2.63 -6.32 -16.68
C GLY A 82 1.94 -5.79 -15.43
N MET A 83 1.49 -4.54 -15.45
CA MET A 83 0.73 -3.92 -14.36
C MET A 83 -0.52 -4.73 -14.01
N ILE A 84 -1.38 -5.02 -14.98
CA ILE A 84 -2.61 -5.79 -14.77
C ILE A 84 -2.28 -7.18 -14.20
N THR A 85 -1.29 -7.85 -14.78
CA THR A 85 -0.87 -9.19 -14.37
C THR A 85 -0.34 -9.21 -12.92
N ALA A 86 0.49 -8.24 -12.55
CA ALA A 86 1.04 -8.14 -11.21
C ALA A 86 -0.04 -7.81 -10.17
N VAL A 87 -0.97 -6.90 -10.48
CA VAL A 87 -2.10 -6.56 -9.61
C VAL A 87 -3.00 -7.76 -9.37
N VAL A 88 -3.38 -8.48 -10.43
CA VAL A 88 -4.21 -9.70 -10.31
C VAL A 88 -3.49 -10.76 -9.46
N GLY A 89 -2.20 -11.00 -9.70
CA GLY A 89 -1.40 -11.92 -8.90
C GLY A 89 -1.32 -11.52 -7.42
N THR A 90 -1.26 -10.23 -7.13
CA THR A 90 -1.19 -9.72 -5.74
C THR A 90 -2.53 -9.79 -5.01
N ILE A 91 -3.65 -9.52 -5.69
CA ILE A 91 -4.98 -9.46 -5.07
C ILE A 91 -5.63 -10.84 -4.95
N LEU A 92 -5.33 -11.75 -5.85
CA LEU A 92 -5.99 -13.05 -5.94
C LEU A 92 -5.86 -13.89 -4.65
N PRO A 93 -4.68 -14.06 -4.02
CA PRO A 93 -4.56 -14.86 -2.81
C PRO A 93 -5.42 -14.35 -1.63
N PRO A 94 -5.35 -13.07 -1.23
CA PRO A 94 -6.20 -12.58 -0.14
C PRO A 94 -7.70 -12.65 -0.49
N MET A 95 -8.09 -12.44 -1.75
CA MET A 95 -9.49 -12.61 -2.16
C MET A 95 -9.97 -14.05 -2.02
N VAL A 96 -9.18 -15.03 -2.44
CA VAL A 96 -9.53 -16.46 -2.31
C VAL A 96 -9.63 -16.84 -0.84
N ILE A 97 -8.65 -16.46 -0.02
CA ILE A 97 -8.64 -16.74 1.41
C ILE A 97 -9.87 -16.15 2.09
N LEU A 98 -10.17 -14.87 1.84
CA LEU A 98 -11.32 -14.19 2.41
C LEU A 98 -12.65 -14.80 1.92
N SER A 99 -12.73 -15.22 0.67
CA SER A 99 -13.92 -15.89 0.13
C SER A 99 -14.18 -17.24 0.81
N ILE A 100 -13.14 -18.03 1.03
CA ILE A 100 -13.22 -19.30 1.76
C ILE A 100 -13.65 -19.06 3.21
N ILE A 101 -13.03 -18.11 3.89
CA ILE A 101 -13.37 -17.76 5.28
C ILE A 101 -14.82 -17.27 5.36
N SER A 102 -15.26 -16.45 4.41
CA SER A 102 -16.63 -15.92 4.34
C SER A 102 -17.66 -17.04 4.16
N TYR A 103 -17.37 -18.03 3.32
CA TYR A 103 -18.26 -19.18 3.12
C TYR A 103 -18.46 -20.00 4.40
N PHE A 104 -17.40 -20.19 5.17
CA PHE A 104 -17.45 -20.92 6.44
C PHE A 104 -17.73 -20.02 7.65
N TYR A 105 -17.98 -18.74 7.45
CA TYR A 105 -18.07 -17.74 8.52
C TYR A 105 -19.10 -18.13 9.61
N ASN A 106 -20.28 -18.62 9.22
CA ASN A 106 -21.32 -19.00 10.17
C ASN A 106 -20.91 -20.17 11.09
N VAL A 107 -20.09 -21.10 10.59
CA VAL A 107 -19.55 -22.21 11.37
C VAL A 107 -18.42 -21.73 12.28
N PHE A 108 -17.56 -20.84 11.78
CA PHE A 108 -16.46 -20.27 12.53
C PHE A 108 -16.92 -19.29 13.62
N ALA A 109 -17.89 -18.42 13.31
CA ALA A 109 -18.36 -17.39 14.24
C ALA A 109 -19.08 -17.96 15.45
N ALA A 110 -19.71 -19.15 15.32
CA ALA A 110 -20.37 -19.85 16.42
C ALA A 110 -19.38 -20.51 17.41
N ASN A 111 -18.11 -20.64 17.03
CA ASN A 111 -17.11 -21.28 17.88
C ASN A 111 -16.42 -20.25 18.79
N VAL A 112 -16.51 -20.45 20.10
CA VAL A 112 -15.94 -19.53 21.12
C VAL A 112 -14.42 -19.36 20.96
N TYR A 113 -13.70 -20.42 20.63
CA TYR A 113 -12.24 -20.34 20.43
C TYR A 113 -11.87 -19.51 19.21
N VAL A 114 -12.62 -19.64 18.12
CA VAL A 114 -12.42 -18.82 16.91
C VAL A 114 -12.72 -17.35 17.21
N ALA A 115 -13.78 -17.04 17.93
CA ALA A 115 -14.12 -15.70 18.35
C ALA A 115 -12.99 -15.05 19.18
N LEU A 116 -12.38 -15.82 20.10
CA LEU A 116 -11.24 -15.35 20.89
C LEU A 116 -10.01 -15.05 20.02
N VAL A 117 -9.68 -15.92 19.07
CA VAL A 117 -8.58 -15.71 18.13
C VAL A 117 -8.83 -14.46 17.27
N LEU A 118 -10.02 -14.34 16.69
CA LEU A 118 -10.40 -13.16 15.90
C LEU A 118 -10.31 -11.87 16.72
N LYS A 119 -10.71 -11.90 17.97
CA LYS A 119 -10.57 -10.74 18.89
C LYS A 119 -9.11 -10.38 19.15
N GLY A 120 -8.24 -11.37 19.31
CA GLY A 120 -6.79 -11.18 19.39
C GLY A 120 -6.19 -10.59 18.11
N MET A 121 -6.64 -11.08 16.93
CA MET A 121 -6.22 -10.51 15.63
C MET A 121 -6.67 -9.07 15.46
N GLN A 122 -7.88 -8.70 15.89
CA GLN A 122 -8.37 -7.32 15.88
C GLN A 122 -7.48 -6.40 16.74
N ALA A 123 -7.07 -6.87 17.92
CA ALA A 123 -6.13 -6.12 18.76
C ALA A 123 -4.76 -5.94 18.07
N GLY A 124 -4.27 -6.96 17.37
CA GLY A 124 -3.05 -6.87 16.56
C GLY A 124 -3.17 -5.84 15.44
N VAL A 125 -4.27 -5.84 14.70
CA VAL A 125 -4.54 -4.82 13.66
C VAL A 125 -4.60 -3.41 14.26
N ALA A 126 -5.26 -3.23 15.40
CA ALA A 126 -5.30 -1.95 16.09
C ALA A 126 -3.90 -1.46 16.49
N ALA A 127 -3.03 -2.36 16.97
CA ALA A 127 -1.64 -2.03 17.29
C ALA A 127 -0.85 -1.58 16.05
N VAL A 128 -1.00 -2.25 14.91
CA VAL A 128 -0.37 -1.86 13.64
C VAL A 128 -0.86 -0.49 13.17
N ILE A 129 -2.17 -0.22 13.26
CA ILE A 129 -2.72 1.10 12.92
C ILE A 129 -2.13 2.19 13.82
N LEU A 130 -2.02 1.94 15.12
CA LEU A 130 -1.40 2.87 16.06
C LEU A 130 0.09 3.12 15.73
N ASP A 131 0.84 2.08 15.40
CA ASP A 131 2.24 2.18 15.00
C ASP A 131 2.39 3.07 13.76
N VAL A 132 1.58 2.85 12.72
CA VAL A 132 1.58 3.66 11.51
C VAL A 132 1.23 5.12 11.82
N VAL A 133 0.19 5.36 12.61
CA VAL A 133 -0.22 6.73 13.00
C VAL A 133 0.88 7.43 13.79
N CYS A 134 1.52 6.75 14.75
CA CYS A 134 2.61 7.30 15.53
C CYS A 134 3.85 7.58 14.66
N SER A 135 4.20 6.66 13.76
CA SER A 135 5.32 6.83 12.83
C SER A 135 5.11 8.00 11.87
N MET A 136 3.94 8.06 11.22
CA MET A 136 3.62 9.15 10.29
C MET A 136 3.47 10.49 11.02
N GLY A 137 2.79 10.50 12.17
CA GLY A 137 2.65 11.69 13.02
C GLY A 137 4.01 12.20 13.52
N GLY A 138 4.88 11.28 13.94
CA GLY A 138 6.26 11.60 14.33
C GLY A 138 7.06 12.28 13.21
N LYS A 139 6.94 11.81 11.95
CA LYS A 139 7.58 12.44 10.78
C LYS A 139 7.05 13.86 10.54
N VAL A 140 5.74 14.10 10.73
CA VAL A 140 5.15 15.44 10.59
C VAL A 140 5.66 16.38 11.68
N ILE A 141 5.77 15.91 12.92
CA ILE A 141 6.31 16.69 14.04
C ILE A 141 7.80 17.00 13.80
N ALA A 142 8.58 16.01 13.38
CA ALA A 142 10.00 16.17 13.09
C ALA A 142 10.29 17.09 11.89
N SER A 143 9.33 17.31 11.00
CA SER A 143 9.49 18.26 9.87
C SER A 143 9.50 19.74 10.31
N HIS A 144 9.22 20.02 11.59
CA HIS A 144 9.11 21.37 12.16
C HIS A 144 8.21 22.35 11.37
N SER A 145 7.34 21.83 10.51
CA SER A 145 6.42 22.65 9.73
C SER A 145 5.13 22.92 10.51
N ALA A 146 5.00 24.15 11.05
CA ALA A 146 3.79 24.55 11.77
C ALA A 146 2.52 24.37 10.92
N VAL A 147 2.61 24.55 9.60
CA VAL A 147 1.48 24.37 8.67
C VAL A 147 1.06 22.91 8.57
N SER A 148 2.01 21.97 8.49
CA SER A 148 1.72 20.55 8.43
C SER A 148 1.11 20.04 9.73
N LEU A 149 1.61 20.53 10.86
CA LEU A 149 1.07 20.22 12.18
C LEU A 149 -0.35 20.77 12.34
N PHE A 150 -0.59 22.00 11.92
CA PHE A 150 -1.93 22.61 11.95
C PHE A 150 -2.91 21.83 11.07
N LEU A 151 -2.51 21.47 9.85
CA LEU A 151 -3.36 20.66 8.95
C LEU A 151 -3.68 19.29 9.54
N MET A 152 -2.72 18.63 10.18
CA MET A 152 -2.94 17.35 10.84
C MET A 152 -3.97 17.45 11.95
N VAL A 153 -3.82 18.44 12.85
CA VAL A 153 -4.76 18.67 13.95
C VAL A 153 -6.13 19.11 13.43
N ALA A 154 -6.17 20.01 12.45
CA ALA A 154 -7.43 20.48 11.85
C ALA A 154 -8.19 19.34 11.15
N ALA A 155 -7.48 18.46 10.41
CA ALA A 155 -8.08 17.31 9.76
C ALA A 155 -8.67 16.31 10.77
N PHE A 156 -7.95 16.07 11.88
CA PHE A 156 -8.44 15.22 12.95
C PHE A 156 -9.68 15.83 13.63
N ALA A 157 -9.65 17.10 13.96
CA ALA A 157 -10.78 17.80 14.57
C ALA A 157 -12.00 17.85 13.63
N ALA A 158 -11.78 18.10 12.34
CA ALA A 158 -12.84 18.12 11.34
C ALA A 158 -13.55 16.77 11.23
N ASN A 159 -12.81 15.68 11.26
CA ASN A 159 -13.43 14.35 11.21
C ASN A 159 -14.07 13.95 12.55
N TYR A 160 -13.34 14.11 13.67
CA TYR A 160 -13.78 13.63 14.97
C TYR A 160 -14.90 14.46 15.59
N ILE A 161 -14.83 15.83 15.51
CA ILE A 161 -15.79 16.73 16.14
C ILE A 161 -16.96 17.03 15.20
N PHE A 162 -16.67 17.32 13.92
CA PHE A 162 -17.67 17.75 12.94
C PHE A 162 -18.19 16.61 12.06
N GLY A 163 -17.64 15.40 12.16
CA GLY A 163 -18.08 14.25 11.35
C GLY A 163 -17.90 14.45 9.84
N VAL A 164 -16.99 15.33 9.41
CA VAL A 164 -16.75 15.61 8.00
C VAL A 164 -16.23 14.37 7.29
N ASN A 165 -16.75 14.08 6.10
CA ASN A 165 -16.31 12.92 5.32
C ASN A 165 -14.80 13.02 5.01
N VAL A 166 -14.08 11.95 5.30
CA VAL A 166 -12.62 11.85 5.11
C VAL A 166 -12.21 12.20 3.68
N VAL A 167 -13.01 11.83 2.67
CA VAL A 167 -12.75 12.16 1.26
C VAL A 167 -12.70 13.67 1.03
N LEU A 168 -13.59 14.43 1.66
CA LEU A 168 -13.59 15.89 1.56
C LEU A 168 -12.36 16.50 2.23
N ILE A 169 -11.94 15.95 3.36
CA ILE A 169 -10.72 16.39 4.06
C ILE A 169 -9.48 16.16 3.18
N ILE A 170 -9.38 14.98 2.54
CA ILE A 170 -8.28 14.64 1.63
C ILE A 170 -8.26 15.60 0.43
N LEU A 171 -9.40 15.84 -0.20
CA LEU A 171 -9.50 16.75 -1.33
C LEU A 171 -9.12 18.19 -0.95
N ALA A 172 -9.61 18.67 0.19
CA ALA A 172 -9.27 20.00 0.70
C ALA A 172 -7.77 20.13 1.01
N ALA A 173 -7.17 19.12 1.65
CA ALA A 173 -5.75 19.11 1.95
C ALA A 173 -4.90 19.05 0.67
N ALA A 174 -5.30 18.26 -0.33
CA ALA A 174 -4.65 18.18 -1.63
C ALA A 174 -4.71 19.52 -2.38
N LEU A 175 -5.88 20.15 -2.42
CA LEU A 175 -6.07 21.46 -3.03
C LEU A 175 -5.17 22.53 -2.36
N PHE A 176 -5.16 22.54 -1.03
CA PHE A 176 -4.29 23.43 -0.26
C PHE A 176 -2.82 23.20 -0.58
N GLY A 177 -2.38 21.94 -0.67
CA GLY A 177 -1.00 21.57 -1.05
C GLY A 177 -0.62 22.08 -2.43
N VAL A 178 -1.50 21.89 -3.43
CA VAL A 178 -1.29 22.39 -4.81
C VAL A 178 -1.21 23.91 -4.85
N VAL A 179 -2.13 24.61 -4.20
CA VAL A 179 -2.13 26.08 -4.13
C VAL A 179 -0.85 26.59 -3.48
N ARG A 180 -0.43 25.99 -2.37
CA ARG A 180 0.83 26.36 -1.69
C ARG A 180 2.05 26.14 -2.58
N ALA A 181 2.12 25.01 -3.28
CA ALA A 181 3.22 24.70 -4.20
C ALA A 181 3.26 25.68 -5.37
N ALA A 182 2.10 26.05 -5.95
CA ALA A 182 2.00 27.04 -7.03
C ALA A 182 2.45 28.44 -6.58
N LEU A 183 2.09 28.84 -5.35
CA LEU A 183 2.51 30.12 -4.78
C LEU A 183 4.00 30.16 -4.43
N ALA A 184 4.56 29.06 -3.94
CA ALA A 184 5.99 28.94 -3.67
C ALA A 184 6.82 29.05 -4.96
N ARG A 185 6.36 28.43 -6.06
CA ARG A 185 7.01 28.51 -7.38
C ARG A 185 7.05 29.94 -7.95
N LYS A 186 6.05 30.78 -7.66
CA LYS A 186 6.02 32.18 -8.08
C LYS A 186 6.99 33.10 -7.30
N ARG A 187 7.50 32.66 -6.16
CA ARG A 187 8.44 33.43 -5.34
C ARG A 187 9.92 33.20 -5.72
N THR A 188 10.21 32.18 -6.51
CA THR A 188 11.58 31.78 -6.95
C THR A 188 11.88 32.19 -8.39
N VAL A 189 10.98 32.89 -9.07
CA VAL A 189 11.20 33.59 -10.36
C VAL A 189 11.12 35.09 -10.11
#